data_dc4e1bf402e595f950a86b25dc3af2b6
#
_entry.id   dc4e1bf402e595f950a86b25dc3af2b6
#
_cell.length_a   1.000
_cell.length_b   1.000
_cell.length_c   1.000
_cell.angle_alpha   90.00
_cell.angle_beta   90.00
_cell.angle_gamma   90.00
#
_symmetry.space_group_name_H-M   'P 1'
#
loop_
_entity.id
_entity.type
_entity.pdbx_description
1 polymer ?
#
loop_
_entity_poly.entity_id
_entity_poly.type
_entity_poly.pdbx_seq_one_letter_code
_entity_poly.pdbx_strand_id
1 'polypeptide(L)'
;MGLPKIRSTTRPRGATPLEAPASGSPLSTLRSKLAVTSLLLGSLLLVLGISGNKTTDLSPADVDGTAPSKADFTSSEQATGGLSSEQAPDHNAARSSPPPVEPPWHEEVVRNGDNLSLIFARAGFSDRDVYEVTKADGGRALRKIYPGETLSFQTSPEGRLHRVKHKESALKWSTFTREGNTYRTEVTVREPEIFEQSATMRISSSLFLAGQAAGLSSKVIMDLAGIFGGVIDFALDPRVGDTIELVYEEAWIDGNKYADGDIVAAAFTNKGETFQAYRYTDSLGDTSYYNEDGVSMRKAFLKAPLDFTRVSSNFNPNRLHPIYKTKRPHRGTDYAAPTGTPVYAAGDGRVVEAGYTRPNGNYVFIQHGETYKTHYLHLHKRRVKKGARVKQGDIIGTVGSTGSATGPHLHYEFLVNGVHRNPRRVHKSLPKAKSLPEAELPRFEREVARPGQQLAALKNTQNLASAGSQGESSGQ
;
A
#
# COMPACT_ATOMS: atom_id res chain seq x y z
N MET A 1 -25.35 -63.09 33.90
CA MET A 1 -26.55 -62.56 34.57
C MET A 1 -26.56 -61.09 34.24
N GLY A 2 -27.44 -60.54 33.49
CA GLY A 2 -28.75 -60.73 33.00
C GLY A 2 -29.22 -59.33 32.56
N LEU A 3 -29.37 -59.13 31.25
CA LEU A 3 -30.18 -58.01 30.71
C LEU A 3 -31.67 -58.28 31.04
N PRO A 4 -32.54 -57.28 31.07
CA PRO A 4 -33.50 -57.12 29.96
C PRO A 4 -33.81 -55.69 29.58
N LYS A 5 -33.91 -55.43 28.22
CA LYS A 5 -35.14 -55.30 27.35
C LYS A 5 -35.95 -54.04 27.52
N ILE A 6 -35.84 -53.15 26.53
CA ILE A 6 -36.83 -52.66 25.53
C ILE A 6 -38.26 -52.34 26.06
N ARG A 7 -38.73 -51.10 25.82
CA ARG A 7 -40.05 -50.85 25.21
C ARG A 7 -40.10 -49.49 24.50
N SER A 8 -40.51 -49.54 23.27
CA SER A 8 -40.98 -48.50 22.38
C SER A 8 -42.44 -48.14 22.67
N THR A 9 -42.85 -46.87 22.45
CA THR A 9 -44.21 -46.51 22.01
C THR A 9 -44.18 -45.14 21.35
N THR A 10 -44.34 -45.13 20.05
CA THR A 10 -45.45 -44.61 19.19
C THR A 10 -45.77 -43.11 19.22
N ARG A 11 -45.60 -42.54 18.05
CA ARG A 11 -46.23 -41.28 17.53
C ARG A 11 -47.75 -41.40 17.52
N PRO A 12 -48.46 -40.24 17.43
CA PRO A 12 -49.39 -40.10 16.31
C PRO A 12 -49.18 -38.81 15.48
N ARG A 13 -49.68 -38.95 14.26
CA ARG A 13 -49.79 -38.03 13.14
C ARG A 13 -50.97 -37.07 13.28
N GLY A 14 -50.89 -35.99 12.50
CA GLY A 14 -52.01 -35.21 11.91
C GLY A 14 -51.99 -33.75 12.41
N ALA A 15 -52.19 -32.75 11.61
CA ALA A 15 -52.86 -32.56 10.37
C ALA A 15 -52.35 -31.27 9.66
N THR A 16 -52.64 -31.18 8.39
CA THR A 16 -52.42 -30.30 7.27
C THR A 16 -52.96 -28.84 7.41
N PRO A 17 -52.74 -28.00 6.36
CA PRO A 17 -52.46 -26.56 6.41
C PRO A 17 -53.68 -25.69 6.12
N LEU A 18 -53.57 -24.42 6.40
CA LEU A 18 -54.55 -23.42 5.94
C LEU A 18 -53.87 -22.23 5.26
N GLU A 19 -54.45 -21.93 4.14
CA GLU A 19 -54.26 -20.99 3.06
C GLU A 19 -53.96 -19.52 3.45
N ALA A 20 -53.27 -18.87 2.52
CA ALA A 20 -53.20 -17.42 2.35
C ALA A 20 -54.54 -16.81 1.87
N PRO A 21 -54.68 -15.51 1.98
CA PRO A 21 -55.16 -14.79 0.80
C PRO A 21 -54.28 -13.63 0.39
N ALA A 22 -54.31 -13.46 -0.94
CA ALA A 22 -53.68 -12.44 -1.71
C ALA A 22 -54.42 -11.10 -1.68
N SER A 23 -53.71 -10.12 -2.25
CA SER A 23 -54.21 -8.93 -2.96
C SER A 23 -54.13 -7.58 -2.26
N GLY A 24 -53.51 -6.63 -2.97
CA GLY A 24 -53.94 -5.27 -3.01
C GLY A 24 -52.81 -4.21 -3.04
N SER A 25 -52.25 -3.91 -4.21
CA SER A 25 -51.72 -2.55 -4.49
C SER A 25 -52.92 -1.59 -4.70
N PRO A 26 -52.79 -0.26 -4.58
CA PRO A 26 -52.05 0.52 -5.55
C PRO A 26 -51.40 1.84 -5.02
N LEU A 27 -50.37 2.28 -5.77
CA LEU A 27 -50.00 3.64 -6.20
C LEU A 27 -50.56 4.83 -5.40
N SER A 28 -49.65 5.68 -4.90
CA SER A 28 -49.76 7.13 -5.11
C SER A 28 -48.39 7.82 -5.01
N THR A 29 -48.09 8.47 -6.09
CA THR A 29 -47.09 9.50 -6.34
C THR A 29 -47.14 10.65 -5.35
N LEU A 30 -45.99 11.09 -4.85
CA LEU A 30 -45.79 12.50 -4.58
C LEU A 30 -44.33 12.93 -4.85
N ARG A 31 -44.19 13.72 -5.92
CA ARG A 31 -43.02 14.55 -6.22
C ARG A 31 -42.99 15.71 -5.24
N SER A 32 -41.85 16.00 -4.65
CA SER A 32 -41.51 17.38 -4.28
C SER A 32 -40.04 17.64 -4.52
N LYS A 33 -39.81 18.61 -5.38
CA LYS A 33 -38.54 19.27 -5.67
C LYS A 33 -38.21 20.21 -4.49
N LEU A 34 -36.95 20.28 -4.08
CA LEU A 34 -36.32 21.47 -3.48
C LEU A 34 -34.80 21.31 -3.74
N ALA A 35 -34.29 22.06 -4.64
CA ALA A 35 -33.58 23.32 -4.58
C ALA A 35 -32.16 23.19 -3.97
N VAL A 36 -31.22 23.24 -4.89
CA VAL A 36 -29.79 23.48 -4.73
C VAL A 36 -29.58 24.90 -4.20
N THR A 37 -28.83 25.03 -3.12
CA THR A 37 -28.21 26.31 -2.76
C THR A 37 -26.72 26.08 -2.55
N SER A 38 -25.94 26.53 -3.51
CA SER A 38 -24.50 26.70 -3.43
C SER A 38 -24.16 27.78 -2.42
N LEU A 39 -23.26 27.48 -1.49
CA LEU A 39 -22.56 28.52 -0.72
C LEU A 39 -21.07 28.36 -0.91
N LEU A 40 -20.52 29.23 -1.74
CA LEU A 40 -19.10 29.54 -1.84
C LEU A 40 -18.68 30.34 -0.60
N LEU A 41 -17.69 29.90 0.14
CA LEU A 41 -16.86 30.69 1.04
C LEU A 41 -15.41 30.30 0.80
N GLY A 42 -14.69 31.07 0.26
CA GLY A 42 -13.79 32.14 0.35
C GLY A 42 -12.60 31.76 1.23
N SER A 43 -11.46 31.33 0.57
CA SER A 43 -10.16 31.16 1.20
C SER A 43 -9.56 32.53 1.54
N LEU A 44 -9.33 32.79 2.82
CA LEU A 44 -8.58 33.97 3.28
C LEU A 44 -7.11 33.58 3.46
N LEU A 45 -6.29 33.98 2.51
CA LEU A 45 -4.82 33.96 2.60
C LEU A 45 -4.37 35.14 3.49
N LEU A 46 -3.79 34.83 4.66
CA LEU A 46 -3.11 35.80 5.49
C LEU A 46 -1.63 35.82 5.12
N VAL A 47 -1.22 36.82 4.34
CA VAL A 47 0.18 37.15 4.07
C VAL A 47 0.64 38.10 5.15
N LEU A 48 1.55 37.68 6.02
CA LEU A 48 2.33 38.59 6.87
C LEU A 48 3.69 38.80 6.21
N GLY A 49 3.85 39.98 5.64
CA GLY A 49 5.09 40.49 5.11
C GLY A 49 6.06 40.85 6.24
N ILE A 50 7.34 40.49 6.03
CA ILE A 50 8.46 41.16 6.69
C ILE A 50 9.35 41.71 5.58
N SER A 51 9.42 43.04 5.56
CA SER A 51 10.26 43.90 4.74
C SER A 51 11.72 43.84 5.24
N GLY A 52 12.67 43.89 4.29
CA GLY A 52 14.09 44.01 4.68
C GLY A 52 15.04 43.94 3.50
N ASN A 53 14.94 44.89 2.63
CA ASN A 53 15.95 45.65 1.84
C ASN A 53 17.42 45.19 1.94
N LYS A 54 18.05 44.85 0.79
CA LYS A 54 19.20 45.56 0.20
C LYS A 54 19.58 44.94 -1.13
N THR A 55 19.33 45.70 -2.18
CA THR A 55 19.95 45.61 -3.50
C THR A 55 21.45 45.88 -3.40
N THR A 56 22.27 45.05 -4.04
CA THR A 56 23.54 45.47 -4.63
C THR A 56 23.66 44.87 -6.00
N ASP A 57 23.52 45.74 -6.97
CA ASP A 57 23.94 45.61 -8.36
C ASP A 57 25.45 45.32 -8.41
N LEU A 58 25.82 44.32 -9.20
CA LEU A 58 27.12 44.29 -9.86
C LEU A 58 26.95 43.63 -11.23
N SER A 59 27.11 44.45 -12.25
CA SER A 59 27.15 44.20 -13.68
C SER A 59 28.43 43.45 -14.07
N PRO A 60 28.47 42.80 -15.25
CA PRO A 60 29.47 41.79 -15.60
C PRO A 60 30.75 42.37 -16.09
N ALA A 61 31.85 41.73 -15.74
CA ALA A 61 33.17 41.96 -16.37
C ALA A 61 33.51 40.80 -17.30
N ASP A 62 33.77 41.16 -18.51
CA ASP A 62 34.39 40.35 -19.59
C ASP A 62 35.68 39.68 -19.12
N VAL A 63 35.85 38.40 -19.44
CA VAL A 63 37.16 37.80 -19.66
C VAL A 63 37.11 36.89 -20.88
N ASP A 64 37.88 37.34 -21.82
CA ASP A 64 38.24 36.82 -23.09
C ASP A 64 39.02 35.48 -23.03
N GLY A 65 38.81 34.67 -24.09
CA GLY A 65 39.86 33.95 -24.71
C GLY A 65 40.16 32.51 -24.35
N THR A 66 39.94 31.73 -25.29
CA THR A 66 40.76 30.72 -25.99
C THR A 66 40.17 29.31 -26.04
N ALA A 67 39.74 29.01 -27.25
CA ALA A 67 39.59 27.64 -27.74
C ALA A 67 40.94 27.06 -28.16
N PRO A 68 41.19 25.76 -28.03
CA PRO A 68 42.21 25.10 -28.83
C PRO A 68 41.59 24.34 -30.03
N SER A 69 42.02 24.79 -31.13
CA SER A 69 42.43 24.24 -32.43
C SER A 69 42.22 22.75 -32.72
N LYS A 70 41.59 22.56 -33.89
CA LYS A 70 41.59 21.36 -34.73
C LYS A 70 43.02 20.88 -35.01
N ALA A 71 43.23 19.59 -34.96
CA ALA A 71 44.36 18.94 -35.61
C ALA A 71 43.85 18.19 -36.83
N ASP A 72 44.20 18.74 -37.99
CA ASP A 72 44.20 18.09 -39.28
C ASP A 72 45.21 16.95 -39.29
N PHE A 73 44.85 15.82 -39.89
CA PHE A 73 45.83 14.89 -40.43
C PHE A 73 45.50 14.62 -41.88
N THR A 74 46.39 15.17 -42.72
CA THR A 74 46.43 15.02 -44.14
C THR A 74 46.99 13.67 -44.58
N SER A 75 46.42 13.19 -45.68
CA SER A 75 46.92 12.39 -46.82
C SER A 75 48.40 11.96 -46.90
N SER A 76 48.57 10.74 -47.36
CA SER A 76 49.50 10.37 -48.48
C SER A 76 49.06 8.97 -48.97
N GLU A 77 48.57 8.82 -50.14
CA GLU A 77 49.16 8.64 -51.49
C GLU A 77 49.80 7.27 -51.74
N GLN A 78 49.12 6.58 -52.66
CA GLN A 78 49.60 5.78 -53.81
C GLN A 78 50.39 4.47 -53.61
N ALA A 79 49.80 3.42 -54.14
CA ALA A 79 50.46 2.61 -55.18
C ALA A 79 49.51 1.67 -55.92
N THR A 80 49.57 1.81 -57.20
CA THR A 80 49.04 1.08 -58.35
C THR A 80 49.20 -0.43 -58.34
N GLY A 81 48.20 -1.11 -59.01
CA GLY A 81 48.54 -2.31 -59.79
C GLY A 81 47.43 -3.39 -59.86
N GLY A 82 46.93 -3.61 -61.05
CA GLY A 82 46.52 -4.93 -61.49
C GLY A 82 45.05 -5.17 -61.83
N LEU A 83 44.72 -5.07 -63.09
CA LEU A 83 43.56 -5.56 -63.79
C LEU A 83 43.37 -7.09 -63.59
N SER A 84 42.20 -7.56 -63.19
CA SER A 84 41.68 -8.80 -63.75
C SER A 84 40.14 -8.77 -63.72
N SER A 85 39.63 -8.90 -64.90
CA SER A 85 38.18 -9.05 -65.17
C SER A 85 37.71 -10.43 -64.78
N GLU A 86 36.69 -10.51 -63.85
CA GLU A 86 35.92 -11.72 -63.68
C GLU A 86 34.46 -11.39 -63.46
N GLN A 87 33.65 -12.13 -64.19
CA GLN A 87 32.21 -11.92 -64.45
C GLN A 87 31.38 -11.85 -63.18
N ALA A 88 30.45 -10.88 -63.14
CA ALA A 88 29.38 -10.80 -62.15
C ALA A 88 28.34 -11.92 -62.39
N PRO A 89 27.89 -12.63 -61.32
CA PRO A 89 26.66 -13.37 -61.38
C PRO A 89 25.50 -12.40 -61.10
N ASP A 90 24.55 -12.49 -61.94
CA ASP A 90 23.25 -11.79 -61.90
C ASP A 90 22.44 -12.23 -60.67
N HIS A 91 22.63 -11.51 -59.58
CA HIS A 91 21.78 -11.65 -58.39
C HIS A 91 20.61 -10.65 -58.50
N ASN A 92 19.54 -11.10 -59.10
CA ASN A 92 18.21 -10.54 -58.93
C ASN A 92 17.79 -10.75 -57.48
N ALA A 93 18.40 -9.99 -56.55
CA ALA A 93 17.98 -9.94 -55.19
C ALA A 93 16.62 -9.26 -55.16
N ALA A 94 15.59 -10.06 -54.92
CA ALA A 94 14.24 -9.59 -54.59
C ALA A 94 14.39 -8.46 -53.54
N ARG A 95 14.09 -7.22 -53.98
CA ARG A 95 13.96 -6.07 -53.06
C ARG A 95 12.86 -6.44 -52.05
N SER A 96 13.23 -6.90 -50.90
CA SER A 96 12.30 -7.01 -49.75
C SER A 96 11.77 -5.60 -49.52
N SER A 97 10.47 -5.44 -49.80
CA SER A 97 9.75 -4.21 -49.43
C SER A 97 10.02 -3.89 -47.98
N PRO A 98 10.29 -2.64 -47.62
CA PRO A 98 10.43 -2.28 -46.23
C PRO A 98 9.15 -2.71 -45.47
N PRO A 99 9.25 -3.20 -44.25
CA PRO A 99 8.08 -3.61 -43.47
C PRO A 99 7.08 -2.44 -43.45
N PRO A 100 5.78 -2.73 -43.56
CA PRO A 100 4.76 -1.69 -43.51
C PRO A 100 4.95 -0.83 -42.26
N VAL A 101 5.06 0.49 -42.44
CA VAL A 101 5.13 1.43 -41.31
C VAL A 101 3.78 1.37 -40.62
N GLU A 102 3.74 0.82 -39.42
CA GLU A 102 2.50 0.80 -38.61
C GLU A 102 2.04 2.25 -38.34
N PRO A 103 0.74 2.54 -38.47
CA PRO A 103 0.21 3.85 -38.12
C PRO A 103 0.54 4.21 -36.64
N PRO A 104 0.78 5.49 -36.33
CA PRO A 104 1.09 5.91 -34.98
C PRO A 104 -0.08 5.65 -34.03
N TRP A 105 0.26 5.44 -32.74
CA TRP A 105 -0.74 5.33 -31.68
C TRP A 105 -1.23 6.72 -31.28
N HIS A 106 -2.56 6.88 -31.17
CA HIS A 106 -3.21 8.02 -30.55
C HIS A 106 -3.55 7.68 -29.09
N GLU A 107 -3.08 8.48 -28.12
CA GLU A 107 -3.23 8.20 -26.71
C GLU A 107 -4.23 9.13 -26.03
N GLU A 108 -5.12 8.56 -25.21
CA GLU A 108 -6.08 9.25 -24.37
C GLU A 108 -5.92 8.82 -22.90
N VAL A 109 -5.68 9.79 -22.02
CA VAL A 109 -5.65 9.55 -20.59
C VAL A 109 -7.06 9.59 -20.03
N VAL A 110 -7.41 8.60 -19.22
CA VAL A 110 -8.69 8.56 -18.50
C VAL A 110 -8.76 9.66 -17.45
N ARG A 111 -9.78 10.49 -17.53
CA ARG A 111 -10.02 11.63 -16.62
C ARG A 111 -11.14 11.33 -15.63
N ASN A 112 -11.25 12.10 -14.56
CA ASN A 112 -12.38 11.98 -13.62
C ASN A 112 -13.72 12.22 -14.35
N GLY A 113 -14.65 11.25 -14.21
CA GLY A 113 -15.96 11.30 -14.84
C GLY A 113 -16.01 10.71 -16.26
N ASP A 114 -14.90 10.23 -16.82
CA ASP A 114 -14.89 9.58 -18.11
C ASP A 114 -15.61 8.22 -18.08
N ASN A 115 -16.13 7.87 -19.24
CA ASN A 115 -16.55 6.54 -19.61
C ASN A 115 -16.00 6.20 -21.00
N LEU A 116 -16.11 4.95 -21.42
CA LEU A 116 -15.54 4.51 -22.70
C LEU A 116 -16.06 5.32 -23.89
N SER A 117 -17.36 5.61 -23.96
CA SER A 117 -17.94 6.37 -25.07
C SER A 117 -17.33 7.76 -25.20
N LEU A 118 -17.09 8.44 -24.06
CA LEU A 118 -16.46 9.77 -24.07
C LEU A 118 -15.00 9.70 -24.53
N ILE A 119 -14.26 8.67 -24.12
CA ILE A 119 -12.85 8.52 -24.51
C ILE A 119 -12.75 8.14 -26.00
N PHE A 120 -13.55 7.20 -26.45
CA PHE A 120 -13.59 6.81 -27.87
C PHE A 120 -14.01 7.99 -28.76
N ALA A 121 -15.01 8.78 -28.35
CA ALA A 121 -15.42 9.97 -29.09
C ALA A 121 -14.30 11.01 -29.18
N ARG A 122 -13.51 11.23 -28.10
CA ARG A 122 -12.33 12.11 -28.14
C ARG A 122 -11.26 11.60 -29.11
N ALA A 123 -11.11 10.28 -29.19
CA ALA A 123 -10.19 9.63 -30.12
C ALA A 123 -10.74 9.53 -31.56
N GLY A 124 -11.97 10.03 -31.82
CA GLY A 124 -12.59 10.02 -33.14
C GLY A 124 -13.33 8.72 -33.51
N PHE A 125 -13.65 7.88 -32.52
CA PHE A 125 -14.34 6.61 -32.72
C PHE A 125 -15.78 6.63 -32.18
N SER A 126 -16.61 5.71 -32.66
CA SER A 126 -18.04 5.66 -32.37
C SER A 126 -18.39 4.71 -31.21
N ASP A 127 -19.63 4.85 -30.68
CA ASP A 127 -20.19 3.90 -29.70
C ASP A 127 -20.28 2.47 -30.23
N ARG A 128 -20.34 2.31 -31.55
CA ARG A 128 -20.30 0.99 -32.20
C ARG A 128 -18.91 0.35 -31.96
N ASP A 129 -17.83 1.13 -32.09
CA ASP A 129 -16.48 0.64 -31.85
C ASP A 129 -16.31 0.25 -30.36
N VAL A 130 -16.88 1.03 -29.44
CA VAL A 130 -16.92 0.69 -28.00
C VAL A 130 -17.62 -0.66 -27.79
N TYR A 131 -18.77 -0.85 -28.41
CA TYR A 131 -19.54 -2.11 -28.31
C TYR A 131 -18.74 -3.30 -28.85
N GLU A 132 -18.15 -3.16 -30.04
CA GLU A 132 -17.38 -4.22 -30.69
C GLU A 132 -16.17 -4.64 -29.84
N VAL A 133 -15.39 -3.68 -29.32
CA VAL A 133 -14.22 -3.97 -28.45
C VAL A 133 -14.65 -4.59 -27.12
N THR A 134 -15.71 -4.04 -26.48
CA THR A 134 -16.14 -4.55 -25.15
C THR A 134 -16.84 -5.91 -25.23
N LYS A 135 -17.29 -6.33 -26.41
CA LYS A 135 -17.87 -7.66 -26.66
C LYS A 135 -16.81 -8.74 -26.84
N ALA A 136 -15.57 -8.36 -27.19
CA ALA A 136 -14.45 -9.28 -27.31
C ALA A 136 -14.20 -10.06 -26.02
N ASP A 137 -13.55 -11.20 -26.12
CA ASP A 137 -13.07 -11.91 -24.94
C ASP A 137 -12.09 -11.01 -24.16
N GLY A 138 -12.27 -10.92 -22.84
CA GLY A 138 -11.53 -9.95 -22.00
C GLY A 138 -11.99 -8.49 -22.12
N GLY A 139 -12.75 -8.10 -23.14
CA GLY A 139 -13.20 -6.71 -23.38
C GLY A 139 -14.08 -6.13 -22.27
N ARG A 140 -14.68 -6.99 -21.43
CA ARG A 140 -15.42 -6.55 -20.23
C ARG A 140 -14.55 -5.81 -19.20
N ALA A 141 -13.24 -6.03 -19.22
CA ALA A 141 -12.29 -5.32 -18.32
C ALA A 141 -12.31 -3.82 -18.60
N LEU A 142 -12.46 -3.41 -19.86
CA LEU A 142 -12.56 -1.99 -20.26
C LEU A 142 -13.74 -1.24 -19.61
N ARG A 143 -14.75 -1.93 -19.08
CA ARG A 143 -15.86 -1.29 -18.34
C ARG A 143 -15.46 -0.78 -16.95
N LYS A 144 -14.23 -1.12 -16.49
CA LYS A 144 -13.67 -0.69 -15.21
C LYS A 144 -12.38 0.08 -15.48
N ILE A 145 -12.51 1.26 -16.01
CA ILE A 145 -11.39 2.19 -16.22
C ILE A 145 -11.32 3.18 -15.05
N TYR A 146 -10.10 3.57 -14.71
CA TYR A 146 -9.83 4.49 -13.61
C TYR A 146 -9.04 5.70 -14.08
N PRO A 147 -9.25 6.89 -13.48
CA PRO A 147 -8.47 8.08 -13.79
C PRO A 147 -6.96 7.81 -13.66
N GLY A 148 -6.21 8.25 -14.66
CA GLY A 148 -4.76 8.04 -14.78
C GLY A 148 -4.36 6.84 -15.64
N GLU A 149 -5.28 5.91 -15.94
CA GLU A 149 -5.05 4.86 -16.95
C GLU A 149 -5.01 5.49 -18.37
N THR A 150 -4.41 4.78 -19.33
CA THR A 150 -4.30 5.25 -20.71
C THR A 150 -4.96 4.26 -21.66
N LEU A 151 -5.78 4.78 -22.58
CA LEU A 151 -6.23 4.07 -23.76
C LEU A 151 -5.51 4.61 -25.00
N SER A 152 -4.84 3.72 -25.73
CA SER A 152 -4.18 4.08 -26.99
C SER A 152 -4.91 3.40 -28.14
N PHE A 153 -5.08 4.12 -29.23
CA PHE A 153 -5.83 3.72 -30.40
C PHE A 153 -4.95 3.73 -31.66
N GLN A 154 -5.11 2.74 -32.50
CA GLN A 154 -4.43 2.65 -33.79
C GLN A 154 -5.44 2.34 -34.88
N THR A 155 -5.36 3.09 -35.99
CA THR A 155 -6.24 2.89 -37.16
C THR A 155 -5.61 1.95 -38.18
N SER A 156 -6.45 1.31 -38.98
CA SER A 156 -6.01 0.70 -40.23
C SER A 156 -5.71 1.79 -41.29
N PRO A 157 -5.06 1.44 -42.43
CA PRO A 157 -4.87 2.37 -43.55
C PRO A 157 -6.15 2.99 -44.07
N GLU A 158 -7.29 2.29 -43.93
CA GLU A 158 -8.63 2.74 -44.33
C GLU A 158 -9.31 3.63 -43.25
N GLY A 159 -8.59 4.02 -42.19
CA GLY A 159 -9.10 4.89 -41.13
C GLY A 159 -10.04 4.23 -40.12
N ARG A 160 -10.19 2.89 -40.15
CA ARG A 160 -11.01 2.18 -39.16
C ARG A 160 -10.22 1.82 -37.92
N LEU A 161 -10.87 1.75 -36.75
CA LEU A 161 -10.25 1.28 -35.53
C LEU A 161 -9.69 -0.15 -35.69
N HIS A 162 -8.38 -0.28 -35.61
CA HIS A 162 -7.68 -1.55 -35.81
C HIS A 162 -7.21 -2.16 -34.50
N ARG A 163 -6.55 -1.34 -33.63
CA ARG A 163 -6.05 -1.79 -32.33
C ARG A 163 -6.41 -0.82 -31.23
N VAL A 164 -6.73 -1.36 -30.06
CA VAL A 164 -6.92 -0.59 -28.81
C VAL A 164 -6.00 -1.20 -27.75
N LYS A 165 -5.19 -0.36 -27.11
CA LYS A 165 -4.38 -0.77 -25.97
C LYS A 165 -4.91 -0.06 -24.72
N HIS A 166 -5.28 -0.83 -23.71
CA HIS A 166 -5.64 -0.33 -22.38
C HIS A 166 -4.48 -0.57 -21.44
N LYS A 167 -3.79 0.49 -21.05
CA LYS A 167 -2.66 0.47 -20.11
C LYS A 167 -3.17 0.77 -18.69
N GLU A 168 -3.37 -0.31 -17.91
CA GLU A 168 -3.80 -0.23 -16.51
C GLU A 168 -2.64 0.30 -15.61
N SER A 169 -1.42 -0.07 -15.94
CA SER A 169 -0.19 0.38 -15.27
C SER A 169 1.02 0.23 -16.19
N ALA A 170 2.19 0.67 -15.75
CA ALA A 170 3.43 0.42 -16.47
C ALA A 170 3.77 -1.09 -16.60
N LEU A 171 3.19 -1.92 -15.75
CA LEU A 171 3.44 -3.37 -15.70
C LEU A 171 2.35 -4.20 -16.38
N LYS A 172 1.16 -3.61 -16.65
CA LYS A 172 0.04 -4.39 -17.18
C LYS A 172 -0.77 -3.60 -18.19
N TRP A 173 -0.97 -4.19 -19.35
CA TRP A 173 -1.85 -3.66 -20.38
C TRP A 173 -2.53 -4.78 -21.17
N SER A 174 -3.67 -4.46 -21.74
CA SER A 174 -4.42 -5.33 -22.65
C SER A 174 -4.46 -4.72 -24.05
N THR A 175 -4.13 -5.48 -25.06
CA THR A 175 -4.20 -5.06 -26.47
C THR A 175 -5.33 -5.82 -27.15
N PHE A 176 -6.24 -5.10 -27.78
CA PHE A 176 -7.35 -5.60 -28.56
C PHE A 176 -7.04 -5.35 -30.03
N THR A 177 -6.84 -6.38 -30.83
CA THR A 177 -6.55 -6.30 -32.25
C THR A 177 -7.74 -6.80 -33.06
N ARG A 178 -8.19 -6.03 -34.06
CA ARG A 178 -9.32 -6.40 -34.91
C ARG A 178 -8.95 -7.57 -35.82
N GLU A 179 -9.76 -8.62 -35.76
CA GLU A 179 -9.72 -9.77 -36.66
C GLU A 179 -11.11 -9.93 -37.31
N GLY A 180 -11.27 -9.42 -38.54
CA GLY A 180 -12.55 -9.38 -39.20
C GLY A 180 -13.60 -8.53 -38.46
N ASN A 181 -14.66 -9.15 -37.97
CA ASN A 181 -15.76 -8.51 -37.25
C ASN A 181 -15.63 -8.62 -35.70
N THR A 182 -14.53 -9.11 -35.19
CA THR A 182 -14.28 -9.27 -33.76
C THR A 182 -12.91 -8.72 -33.38
N TYR A 183 -12.59 -8.73 -32.07
CA TYR A 183 -11.28 -8.38 -31.56
C TYR A 183 -10.69 -9.57 -30.83
N ARG A 184 -9.42 -9.83 -31.10
CA ARG A 184 -8.57 -10.71 -30.30
C ARG A 184 -7.91 -9.90 -29.19
N THR A 185 -7.92 -10.45 -27.97
CA THR A 185 -7.33 -9.81 -26.82
C THR A 185 -6.02 -10.50 -26.41
N GLU A 186 -5.01 -9.70 -26.19
CA GLU A 186 -3.74 -10.12 -25.63
C GLU A 186 -3.48 -9.31 -24.34
N VAL A 187 -3.20 -10.00 -23.25
CA VAL A 187 -2.85 -9.36 -21.95
C VAL A 187 -1.35 -9.51 -21.75
N THR A 188 -0.66 -8.39 -21.64
CA THR A 188 0.76 -8.35 -21.31
C THR A 188 0.93 -7.97 -19.85
N VAL A 189 1.68 -8.79 -19.11
CA VAL A 189 2.12 -8.50 -17.75
C VAL A 189 3.65 -8.53 -17.76
N ARG A 190 4.27 -7.47 -17.27
CA ARG A 190 5.73 -7.37 -17.11
C ARG A 190 6.07 -7.47 -15.64
N GLU A 191 7.18 -8.10 -15.35
CA GLU A 191 7.80 -8.06 -14.02
C GLU A 191 8.84 -6.94 -13.99
N PRO A 192 8.88 -6.13 -12.92
CA PRO A 192 9.93 -5.12 -12.77
C PRO A 192 11.25 -5.79 -12.43
N GLU A 193 12.35 -5.14 -12.77
CA GLU A 193 13.67 -5.49 -12.27
C GLU A 193 13.78 -5.05 -10.81
N ILE A 194 14.25 -5.94 -9.92
CA ILE A 194 14.40 -5.65 -8.49
C ILE A 194 15.86 -5.41 -8.16
N PHE A 195 16.16 -4.25 -7.62
CA PHE A 195 17.49 -3.88 -7.14
C PHE A 195 17.46 -3.65 -5.64
N GLU A 196 18.46 -4.19 -4.95
CA GLU A 196 18.67 -3.88 -3.53
C GLU A 196 19.40 -2.54 -3.41
N GLN A 197 18.86 -1.67 -2.57
CA GLN A 197 19.44 -0.41 -2.17
C GLN A 197 19.73 -0.41 -0.68
N SER A 198 20.63 0.45 -0.26
CA SER A 198 20.95 0.61 1.15
C SER A 198 20.91 2.07 1.54
N ALA A 199 20.52 2.34 2.79
CA ALA A 199 20.54 3.66 3.35
C ALA A 199 20.98 3.61 4.80
N THR A 200 21.62 4.71 5.24
CA THR A 200 21.95 4.96 6.63
C THR A 200 21.38 6.31 7.03
N MET A 201 20.85 6.40 8.24
CA MET A 201 20.32 7.65 8.76
C MET A 201 20.60 7.82 10.24
N ARG A 202 20.70 9.09 10.66
CA ARG A 202 20.85 9.47 12.07
C ARG A 202 19.67 10.35 12.47
N ILE A 203 19.03 10.04 13.58
CA ILE A 203 17.90 10.83 14.08
C ILE A 203 18.42 12.15 14.66
N SER A 204 17.96 13.25 14.09
CA SER A 204 18.16 14.60 14.59
C SER A 204 16.93 15.17 15.30
N SER A 205 15.73 14.74 14.88
CA SER A 205 14.45 15.20 15.45
C SER A 205 13.40 14.08 15.46
N SER A 206 13.12 13.47 14.30
CA SER A 206 12.17 12.37 14.18
C SER A 206 12.64 11.34 13.15
N LEU A 207 12.13 10.11 13.25
CA LEU A 207 12.37 9.06 12.26
C LEU A 207 11.99 9.54 10.85
N PHE A 208 10.83 10.19 10.72
CA PHE A 208 10.31 10.61 9.42
C PHE A 208 11.22 11.62 8.72
N LEU A 209 11.67 12.66 9.46
CA LEU A 209 12.58 13.68 8.91
C LEU A 209 13.97 13.11 8.62
N ALA A 210 14.46 12.20 9.47
CA ALA A 210 15.73 11.52 9.22
C ALA A 210 15.69 10.67 7.95
N GLY A 211 14.60 9.93 7.73
CA GLY A 211 14.39 9.13 6.53
C GLY A 211 14.26 9.99 5.27
N GLN A 212 13.53 11.09 5.32
CA GLN A 212 13.45 12.04 4.19
C GLN A 212 14.83 12.64 3.86
N ALA A 213 15.61 13.02 4.87
CA ALA A 213 16.97 13.53 4.66
C ALA A 213 17.91 12.48 4.06
N ALA A 214 17.66 11.19 4.30
CA ALA A 214 18.37 10.07 3.69
C ALA A 214 17.83 9.68 2.29
N GLY A 215 16.86 10.43 1.74
CA GLY A 215 16.28 10.17 0.41
C GLY A 215 15.23 9.05 0.37
N LEU A 216 14.78 8.54 1.52
CA LEU A 216 13.78 7.49 1.58
C LEU A 216 12.38 8.03 1.31
N SER A 217 11.57 7.25 0.63
CA SER A 217 10.15 7.56 0.45
C SER A 217 9.37 7.39 1.75
N SER A 218 8.20 8.02 1.80
CA SER A 218 7.28 7.86 2.92
C SER A 218 6.87 6.40 3.15
N LYS A 219 6.78 5.58 2.08
CA LYS A 219 6.50 4.14 2.19
C LYS A 219 7.56 3.43 3.01
N VAL A 220 8.84 3.55 2.61
CA VAL A 220 9.95 2.86 3.29
C VAL A 220 10.08 3.31 4.75
N ILE A 221 9.91 4.62 5.03
CA ILE A 221 9.94 5.16 6.40
C ILE A 221 8.82 4.58 7.26
N MET A 222 7.61 4.46 6.71
CA MET A 222 6.46 3.90 7.44
C MET A 222 6.57 2.40 7.64
N ASP A 223 7.08 1.68 6.65
CA ASP A 223 7.36 0.24 6.76
C ASP A 223 8.41 -0.02 7.87
N LEU A 224 9.48 0.79 7.91
CA LEU A 224 10.49 0.73 8.98
C LEU A 224 9.87 0.96 10.36
N ALA A 225 9.00 1.97 10.49
CA ALA A 225 8.27 2.22 11.73
C ALA A 225 7.35 1.03 12.10
N GLY A 226 6.74 0.37 11.13
CA GLY A 226 5.94 -0.83 11.31
C GLY A 226 6.76 -2.03 11.80
N ILE A 227 7.93 -2.25 11.23
CA ILE A 227 8.85 -3.34 11.60
C ILE A 227 9.28 -3.21 13.06
N PHE A 228 9.77 -2.04 13.46
CA PHE A 228 10.30 -1.83 14.82
C PHE A 228 9.22 -1.42 15.84
N GLY A 229 7.99 -1.10 15.42
CA GLY A 229 6.88 -0.69 16.29
C GLY A 229 6.52 -1.73 17.38
N GLY A 230 6.98 -2.97 17.22
CA GLY A 230 6.91 -4.01 18.24
C GLY A 230 7.90 -3.83 19.40
N VAL A 231 9.06 -3.23 19.17
CA VAL A 231 10.16 -3.07 20.14
C VAL A 231 10.43 -1.61 20.50
N ILE A 232 10.17 -0.67 19.58
CA ILE A 232 10.38 0.77 19.74
C ILE A 232 9.04 1.49 19.82
N ASP A 233 8.85 2.38 20.78
CA ASP A 233 7.75 3.35 20.79
C ASP A 233 8.22 4.64 20.10
N PHE A 234 7.94 4.78 18.81
CA PHE A 234 8.41 5.91 18.01
C PHE A 234 7.90 7.28 18.47
N ALA A 235 6.94 7.34 19.38
CA ALA A 235 6.51 8.59 20.00
C ALA A 235 7.35 8.96 21.23
N LEU A 236 8.05 7.99 21.86
CA LEU A 236 8.68 8.18 23.16
C LEU A 236 10.15 7.74 23.22
N ASP A 237 10.55 6.75 22.44
CA ASP A 237 11.86 6.11 22.57
C ASP A 237 12.98 6.76 21.75
N PRO A 238 12.77 7.21 20.50
CA PRO A 238 13.85 7.77 19.67
C PRO A 238 14.52 8.96 20.31
N ARG A 239 15.82 9.05 20.15
CA ARG A 239 16.66 10.14 20.65
C ARG A 239 17.51 10.71 19.52
N VAL A 240 17.89 11.95 19.67
CA VAL A 240 18.92 12.57 18.82
C VAL A 240 20.20 11.74 18.92
N GLY A 241 20.74 11.38 17.79
CA GLY A 241 21.94 10.55 17.69
C GLY A 241 21.68 9.06 17.45
N ASP A 242 20.46 8.56 17.63
CA ASP A 242 20.11 7.18 17.25
C ASP A 242 20.37 6.96 15.75
N THR A 243 20.79 5.76 15.38
CA THR A 243 21.14 5.42 14.00
C THR A 243 20.28 4.27 13.46
N ILE A 244 20.08 4.30 12.17
CA ILE A 244 19.36 3.24 11.46
C ILE A 244 20.13 2.94 10.19
N GLU A 245 20.37 1.66 9.96
CA GLU A 245 20.91 1.09 8.73
C GLU A 245 19.83 0.19 8.12
N LEU A 246 19.60 0.27 6.80
CA LEU A 246 18.63 -0.60 6.13
C LEU A 246 19.07 -0.99 4.73
N VAL A 247 18.62 -2.17 4.31
CA VAL A 247 18.66 -2.69 2.95
C VAL A 247 17.22 -2.90 2.51
N TYR A 248 16.85 -2.34 1.35
CA TYR A 248 15.50 -2.39 0.82
C TYR A 248 15.50 -2.59 -0.69
N GLU A 249 14.40 -3.04 -1.23
CA GLU A 249 14.23 -3.30 -2.66
C GLU A 249 13.68 -2.06 -3.37
N GLU A 250 14.09 -1.87 -4.61
CA GLU A 250 13.49 -0.94 -5.56
C GLU A 250 13.08 -1.69 -6.81
N ALA A 251 11.86 -1.45 -7.27
CA ALA A 251 11.34 -1.97 -8.52
C ALA A 251 11.62 -0.97 -9.66
N TRP A 252 12.23 -1.43 -10.75
CA TRP A 252 12.62 -0.63 -11.89
C TRP A 252 12.01 -1.16 -13.19
N ILE A 253 11.68 -0.27 -14.12
CA ILE A 253 11.14 -0.59 -15.44
C ILE A 253 11.88 0.27 -16.45
N ASP A 254 12.47 -0.36 -17.47
CA ASP A 254 13.17 0.33 -18.57
C ASP A 254 14.20 1.36 -18.05
N GLY A 255 14.97 0.98 -17.01
CA GLY A 255 16.01 1.83 -16.42
C GLY A 255 15.48 2.97 -15.54
N ASN A 256 14.18 3.03 -15.27
CA ASN A 256 13.58 4.04 -14.39
C ASN A 256 13.00 3.40 -13.14
N LYS A 257 13.19 4.05 -11.99
CA LYS A 257 12.57 3.63 -10.75
C LYS A 257 11.04 3.71 -10.86
N TYR A 258 10.38 2.60 -10.65
CA TYR A 258 8.92 2.48 -10.69
C TYR A 258 8.28 2.61 -9.31
N ALA A 259 8.84 1.90 -8.32
CA ALA A 259 8.32 1.90 -6.96
C ALA A 259 9.39 1.45 -5.96
N ASP A 260 9.18 1.78 -4.69
CA ASP A 260 9.92 1.13 -3.60
C ASP A 260 9.31 -0.24 -3.30
N GLY A 261 10.17 -1.23 -3.14
CA GLY A 261 9.83 -2.56 -2.68
C GLY A 261 9.77 -2.67 -1.16
N ASP A 262 10.07 -3.86 -0.67
CA ASP A 262 10.05 -4.17 0.76
C ASP A 262 11.44 -3.97 1.39
N ILE A 263 11.48 -3.74 2.68
CA ILE A 263 12.73 -3.75 3.45
C ILE A 263 13.20 -5.20 3.58
N VAL A 264 14.42 -5.47 3.15
CA VAL A 264 15.07 -6.79 3.24
C VAL A 264 15.61 -7.03 4.65
N ALA A 265 16.33 -6.03 5.18
CA ALA A 265 16.85 -6.03 6.53
C ALA A 265 17.03 -4.60 7.05
N ALA A 266 16.91 -4.43 8.35
CA ALA A 266 17.18 -3.15 9.00
C ALA A 266 17.79 -3.35 10.40
N ALA A 267 18.60 -2.40 10.81
CA ALA A 267 19.12 -2.30 12.18
C ALA A 267 18.78 -0.92 12.74
N PHE A 268 18.28 -0.87 13.95
CA PHE A 268 17.99 0.38 14.65
C PHE A 268 18.76 0.39 15.98
N THR A 269 19.69 1.31 16.11
CA THR A 269 20.43 1.53 17.37
C THR A 269 19.79 2.67 18.13
N ASN A 270 19.17 2.34 19.27
CA ASN A 270 18.50 3.27 20.17
C ASN A 270 19.15 3.19 21.55
N LYS A 271 19.65 4.32 22.08
CA LYS A 271 20.30 4.38 23.39
C LYS A 271 21.45 3.38 23.56
N GLY A 272 22.17 3.06 22.48
CA GLY A 272 23.27 2.09 22.47
C GLY A 272 22.85 0.63 22.31
N GLU A 273 21.58 0.30 22.37
CA GLU A 273 21.04 -1.03 22.07
C GLU A 273 20.65 -1.12 20.58
N THR A 274 21.12 -2.18 19.90
CA THR A 274 20.81 -2.40 18.48
C THR A 274 19.75 -3.48 18.34
N PHE A 275 18.65 -3.15 17.65
CA PHE A 275 17.59 -4.06 17.25
C PHE A 275 17.75 -4.36 15.77
N GLN A 276 17.86 -5.63 15.40
CA GLN A 276 17.95 -6.05 14.00
C GLN A 276 16.65 -6.72 13.57
N ALA A 277 16.30 -6.57 12.30
CA ALA A 277 15.11 -7.13 11.70
C ALA A 277 15.42 -7.64 10.30
N TYR A 278 15.04 -8.87 9.99
CA TYR A 278 15.25 -9.55 8.71
C TYR A 278 13.92 -10.02 8.16
N ARG A 279 13.63 -9.69 6.89
CA ARG A 279 12.48 -10.25 6.17
C ARG A 279 12.73 -11.72 5.88
N TYR A 280 11.77 -12.57 6.21
CA TYR A 280 11.82 -13.99 5.95
C TYR A 280 10.45 -14.53 5.59
N THR A 281 10.41 -15.42 4.59
CA THR A 281 9.22 -16.14 4.19
C THR A 281 9.36 -17.59 4.62
N ASP A 282 8.49 -18.04 5.51
CA ASP A 282 8.53 -19.39 6.05
C ASP A 282 8.08 -20.47 5.03
N SER A 283 8.20 -21.73 5.38
CA SER A 283 7.81 -22.86 4.53
C SER A 283 6.31 -22.91 4.20
N LEU A 284 5.48 -22.16 4.94
CA LEU A 284 4.06 -22.02 4.70
C LEU A 284 3.72 -20.84 3.76
N GLY A 285 4.74 -20.05 3.35
CA GLY A 285 4.61 -18.87 2.50
C GLY A 285 4.22 -17.61 3.27
N ASP A 286 4.26 -17.61 4.61
CA ASP A 286 4.00 -16.44 5.43
C ASP A 286 5.27 -15.60 5.58
N THR A 287 5.24 -14.35 5.09
CA THR A 287 6.37 -13.40 5.19
C THR A 287 6.22 -12.52 6.43
N SER A 288 7.30 -12.38 7.21
CA SER A 288 7.35 -11.48 8.37
C SER A 288 8.79 -11.06 8.66
N TYR A 289 8.98 -10.25 9.72
CA TYR A 289 10.28 -9.79 10.17
C TYR A 289 10.66 -10.46 11.50
N TYR A 290 11.90 -10.90 11.57
CA TYR A 290 12.46 -11.63 12.72
C TYR A 290 13.81 -11.03 13.08
N ASN A 291 14.18 -11.09 14.37
CA ASN A 291 15.55 -10.75 14.78
C ASN A 291 16.52 -11.91 14.40
N GLU A 292 17.79 -11.75 14.70
CA GLU A 292 18.83 -12.75 14.43
C GLU A 292 18.57 -14.15 15.03
N ASP A 293 17.81 -14.23 16.12
CA ASP A 293 17.43 -15.49 16.79
C ASP A 293 16.12 -16.11 16.25
N GLY A 294 15.57 -15.56 15.14
CA GLY A 294 14.27 -16.00 14.63
C GLY A 294 13.07 -15.58 15.50
N VAL A 295 13.28 -14.63 16.42
CA VAL A 295 12.19 -14.08 17.25
C VAL A 295 11.47 -13.00 16.48
N SER A 296 10.14 -13.13 16.35
CA SER A 296 9.34 -12.15 15.61
C SER A 296 9.51 -10.73 16.15
N MET A 297 9.75 -9.78 15.24
CA MET A 297 9.79 -8.34 15.54
C MET A 297 8.40 -7.78 15.87
N ARG A 298 7.35 -8.47 15.43
CA ARG A 298 5.98 -8.05 15.72
C ARG A 298 5.61 -8.41 17.16
N LYS A 299 4.90 -7.51 17.83
CA LYS A 299 4.14 -7.90 19.02
C LYS A 299 2.90 -8.67 18.57
N ALA A 300 2.43 -9.58 19.42
CA ALA A 300 1.20 -10.31 19.15
C ALA A 300 -0.02 -9.39 18.92
N PHE A 301 0.09 -8.11 19.34
CA PHE A 301 -0.98 -7.13 19.18
C PHE A 301 -0.44 -5.74 18.87
N LEU A 302 -1.14 -5.03 17.98
CA LEU A 302 -0.93 -3.60 17.71
C LEU A 302 -1.22 -2.78 18.98
N LYS A 303 -0.43 -1.75 19.22
CA LYS A 303 -0.63 -0.81 20.35
C LYS A 303 -1.91 0.02 20.18
N ALA A 304 -2.23 0.41 18.95
CA ALA A 304 -3.46 1.03 18.53
C ALA A 304 -3.93 0.41 17.21
N PRO A 305 -5.22 0.05 17.07
CA PRO A 305 -5.73 -0.54 15.85
C PRO A 305 -6.15 0.50 14.79
N LEU A 306 -5.48 1.63 14.76
CA LEU A 306 -5.67 2.79 13.88
C LEU A 306 -4.33 3.49 13.64
N ASP A 307 -4.17 4.12 12.47
CA ASP A 307 -3.04 4.98 12.17
C ASP A 307 -3.29 6.42 12.69
N PHE A 308 -2.22 7.10 13.13
CA PHE A 308 -2.20 8.54 13.45
C PHE A 308 -3.39 9.06 14.28
N THR A 309 -3.58 8.53 15.50
CA THR A 309 -4.75 8.85 16.29
C THR A 309 -4.44 9.56 17.59
N ARG A 310 -5.41 10.36 18.03
CA ARG A 310 -5.41 10.97 19.38
C ARG A 310 -6.34 10.18 20.29
N VAL A 311 -5.84 9.83 21.48
CA VAL A 311 -6.71 9.27 22.52
C VAL A 311 -7.63 10.37 23.05
N SER A 312 -8.94 10.19 22.88
CA SER A 312 -9.96 11.13 23.38
C SER A 312 -10.48 10.76 24.77
N SER A 313 -10.47 9.46 25.12
CA SER A 313 -10.86 8.98 26.46
C SER A 313 -10.09 7.72 26.83
N ASN A 314 -9.53 7.72 28.04
CA ASN A 314 -8.76 6.58 28.54
C ASN A 314 -9.68 5.52 29.20
N PHE A 315 -9.16 4.29 29.27
CA PHE A 315 -9.72 3.23 30.09
C PHE A 315 -9.84 3.69 31.54
N ASN A 316 -11.05 3.60 32.12
CA ASN A 316 -11.32 3.95 33.52
C ASN A 316 -12.44 3.09 34.11
N PRO A 317 -12.13 2.00 34.81
CA PRO A 317 -13.12 1.10 35.38
C PRO A 317 -13.95 1.75 36.52
N ASN A 318 -13.51 2.85 37.08
CA ASN A 318 -14.13 3.57 38.20
C ASN A 318 -14.70 4.93 37.79
N ARG A 319 -14.95 5.18 36.48
CA ARG A 319 -15.47 6.47 36.02
C ARG A 319 -16.84 6.76 36.65
N LEU A 320 -16.92 7.90 37.32
CA LEU A 320 -18.19 8.45 37.83
C LEU A 320 -18.87 9.28 36.74
N HIS A 321 -20.15 9.07 36.54
CA HIS A 321 -20.93 9.93 35.65
C HIS A 321 -21.02 11.34 36.26
N PRO A 322 -20.69 12.41 35.53
CA PRO A 322 -20.58 13.75 36.12
C PRO A 322 -21.89 14.25 36.70
N ILE A 323 -23.03 13.89 36.10
CA ILE A 323 -24.34 14.34 36.52
C ILE A 323 -24.98 13.36 37.53
N TYR A 324 -25.06 12.07 37.18
CA TYR A 324 -25.79 11.10 37.97
C TYR A 324 -24.98 10.53 39.16
N LYS A 325 -23.70 10.88 39.30
CA LYS A 325 -22.78 10.36 40.34
C LYS A 325 -22.75 8.84 40.46
N THR A 326 -23.25 8.14 39.45
CA THR A 326 -23.22 6.67 39.38
C THR A 326 -21.92 6.20 38.71
N LYS A 327 -21.41 5.05 39.12
CA LYS A 327 -20.26 4.41 38.49
C LYS A 327 -20.67 3.91 37.11
N ARG A 328 -20.07 4.48 36.06
CA ARG A 328 -20.23 4.03 34.66
C ARG A 328 -18.86 3.73 34.07
N PRO A 329 -18.37 2.50 34.23
CA PRO A 329 -17.04 2.12 33.81
C PRO A 329 -16.81 2.40 32.30
N HIS A 330 -15.63 2.93 31.96
CA HIS A 330 -15.15 3.00 30.61
C HIS A 330 -14.19 1.83 30.37
N ARG A 331 -14.66 0.79 29.70
CA ARG A 331 -13.99 -0.51 29.57
C ARG A 331 -12.97 -0.59 28.44
N GLY A 332 -12.79 0.50 27.69
CA GLY A 332 -11.88 0.60 26.55
C GLY A 332 -11.11 1.91 26.52
N THR A 333 -10.44 2.13 25.42
CA THR A 333 -9.80 3.40 25.04
C THR A 333 -10.51 3.94 23.81
N ASP A 334 -10.87 5.21 23.84
CA ASP A 334 -11.46 5.88 22.69
C ASP A 334 -10.38 6.59 21.88
N TYR A 335 -10.30 6.22 20.61
CA TYR A 335 -9.40 6.82 19.63
C TYR A 335 -10.20 7.73 18.70
N ALA A 336 -10.00 9.04 18.79
CA ALA A 336 -10.64 10.01 17.91
C ALA A 336 -10.00 9.96 16.51
N ALA A 337 -10.81 9.75 15.50
CA ALA A 337 -10.42 9.76 14.10
C ALA A 337 -11.62 10.10 13.21
N PRO A 338 -11.42 10.66 12.01
CA PRO A 338 -12.49 10.94 11.06
C PRO A 338 -13.29 9.69 10.70
N THR A 339 -14.59 9.86 10.42
CA THR A 339 -15.42 8.77 9.87
C THR A 339 -14.81 8.26 8.57
N GLY A 340 -14.69 6.93 8.45
CA GLY A 340 -14.10 6.29 7.28
C GLY A 340 -12.62 5.88 7.45
N THR A 341 -11.92 6.36 8.49
CA THR A 341 -10.54 5.92 8.81
C THR A 341 -10.51 4.40 8.97
N PRO A 342 -9.56 3.70 8.34
CA PRO A 342 -9.41 2.25 8.49
C PRO A 342 -9.23 1.82 9.95
N VAL A 343 -9.86 0.71 10.32
CA VAL A 343 -9.70 0.04 11.62
C VAL A 343 -9.10 -1.33 11.35
N TYR A 344 -7.99 -1.62 12.03
CA TYR A 344 -7.21 -2.83 11.83
C TYR A 344 -7.48 -3.88 12.91
N ALA A 345 -7.37 -5.17 12.56
CA ALA A 345 -7.27 -6.23 13.53
C ALA A 345 -6.01 -6.04 14.38
N ALA A 346 -6.16 -5.92 15.68
CA ALA A 346 -5.01 -5.68 16.56
C ALA A 346 -4.05 -6.89 16.63
N GLY A 347 -4.51 -8.10 16.32
CA GLY A 347 -3.72 -9.33 16.31
C GLY A 347 -4.37 -10.38 15.43
N ASP A 348 -3.62 -11.46 15.15
CA ASP A 348 -4.13 -12.63 14.43
C ASP A 348 -5.27 -13.28 15.22
N GLY A 349 -6.35 -13.68 14.54
CA GLY A 349 -7.48 -14.26 15.25
C GLY A 349 -8.65 -14.67 14.37
N ARG A 350 -9.76 -14.95 15.05
CA ARG A 350 -11.03 -15.28 14.40
C ARG A 350 -12.12 -14.33 14.90
N VAL A 351 -12.89 -13.78 13.98
CA VAL A 351 -14.05 -12.95 14.28
C VAL A 351 -15.12 -13.84 14.93
N VAL A 352 -15.36 -13.63 16.22
CA VAL A 352 -16.39 -14.37 16.99
C VAL A 352 -17.74 -13.69 16.92
N GLU A 353 -17.78 -12.36 16.78
CA GLU A 353 -19.00 -11.59 16.60
C GLU A 353 -18.77 -10.42 15.63
N ALA A 354 -19.75 -10.15 14.79
CA ALA A 354 -19.84 -8.97 13.96
C ALA A 354 -21.31 -8.60 13.77
N GLY A 355 -21.73 -7.47 14.31
CA GLY A 355 -23.15 -7.13 14.38
C GLY A 355 -23.40 -5.65 14.64
N TYR A 356 -24.65 -5.35 15.00
CA TYR A 356 -25.11 -4.04 15.45
C TYR A 356 -25.94 -4.20 16.71
N THR A 357 -25.67 -3.36 17.71
CA THR A 357 -26.55 -3.16 18.86
C THR A 357 -26.67 -1.66 19.14
N ARG A 358 -27.77 -1.26 19.78
CA ARG A 358 -27.99 0.16 20.12
C ARG A 358 -26.82 0.77 20.93
N PRO A 359 -26.26 0.09 21.97
CA PRO A 359 -25.13 0.65 22.71
C PRO A 359 -23.81 0.63 21.91
N ASN A 360 -23.50 -0.45 21.20
CA ASN A 360 -22.18 -0.63 20.55
C ASN A 360 -22.11 -0.02 19.14
N GLY A 361 -23.27 0.29 18.53
CA GLY A 361 -23.29 0.58 17.10
C GLY A 361 -22.89 -0.65 16.27
N ASN A 362 -22.31 -0.45 15.12
CA ASN A 362 -21.63 -1.52 14.39
C ASN A 362 -20.38 -1.94 15.15
N TYR A 363 -20.21 -3.24 15.36
CA TYR A 363 -19.08 -3.77 16.12
C TYR A 363 -18.50 -5.04 15.52
N VAL A 364 -17.24 -5.31 15.85
CA VAL A 364 -16.50 -6.54 15.55
C VAL A 364 -15.78 -6.99 16.81
N PHE A 365 -15.88 -8.27 17.16
CA PHE A 365 -15.15 -8.91 18.25
C PHE A 365 -14.27 -10.01 17.69
N ILE A 366 -13.00 -10.01 18.06
CA ILE A 366 -12.00 -10.97 17.57
C ILE A 366 -11.44 -11.74 18.77
N GLN A 367 -11.45 -13.07 18.67
CA GLN A 367 -10.78 -13.98 19.58
C GLN A 367 -9.37 -14.27 19.06
N HIS A 368 -8.38 -14.15 19.91
CA HIS A 368 -6.96 -14.37 19.63
C HIS A 368 -6.45 -15.51 20.53
N GLY A 369 -6.39 -16.71 19.98
CA GLY A 369 -6.16 -17.92 20.77
C GLY A 369 -7.24 -18.09 21.85
N GLU A 370 -6.89 -18.68 22.98
CA GLU A 370 -7.83 -18.93 24.07
C GLU A 370 -7.94 -17.77 25.06
N THR A 371 -6.86 -17.00 25.21
CA THR A 371 -6.66 -16.05 26.30
C THR A 371 -7.15 -14.64 25.99
N TYR A 372 -6.98 -14.16 24.74
CA TYR A 372 -7.17 -12.76 24.41
C TYR A 372 -8.38 -12.52 23.52
N LYS A 373 -9.07 -11.41 23.77
CA LYS A 373 -10.15 -10.94 22.92
C LYS A 373 -10.08 -9.42 22.74
N THR A 374 -10.39 -8.93 21.54
CA THR A 374 -10.47 -7.50 21.25
C THR A 374 -11.83 -7.12 20.71
N HIS A 375 -12.32 -5.95 21.10
CA HIS A 375 -13.61 -5.41 20.70
C HIS A 375 -13.40 -4.07 19.99
N TYR A 376 -14.13 -3.88 18.90
CA TYR A 376 -14.07 -2.68 18.05
C TYR A 376 -15.50 -2.18 17.85
N LEU A 377 -15.85 -1.04 18.45
CA LEU A 377 -17.21 -0.52 18.50
C LEU A 377 -17.34 0.81 17.75
N HIS A 378 -18.58 1.22 17.54
CA HIS A 378 -18.99 2.47 16.88
C HIS A 378 -18.56 2.59 15.42
N LEU A 379 -18.31 1.43 14.75
CA LEU A 379 -17.83 1.40 13.37
C LEU A 379 -18.86 2.01 12.41
N HIS A 380 -18.38 2.70 11.36
CA HIS A 380 -19.20 3.14 10.24
C HIS A 380 -19.60 1.94 9.37
N LYS A 381 -18.60 1.17 8.93
CA LYS A 381 -18.78 -0.04 8.12
C LYS A 381 -17.95 -1.18 8.69
N ARG A 382 -18.50 -2.39 8.70
CA ARG A 382 -17.78 -3.63 8.98
C ARG A 382 -17.30 -4.21 7.66
N ARG A 383 -16.03 -4.65 7.60
CA ARG A 383 -15.41 -5.28 6.42
C ARG A 383 -15.29 -6.80 6.57
N VAL A 384 -15.59 -7.32 7.74
CA VAL A 384 -15.51 -8.75 8.08
C VAL A 384 -16.82 -9.25 8.67
N LYS A 385 -17.03 -10.58 8.61
CA LYS A 385 -18.20 -11.28 9.16
C LYS A 385 -17.78 -12.31 10.20
N LYS A 386 -18.71 -12.72 11.07
CA LYS A 386 -18.50 -13.80 12.04
C LYS A 386 -17.93 -15.04 11.37
N GLY A 387 -16.93 -15.66 11.97
CA GLY A 387 -16.22 -16.84 11.49
C GLY A 387 -14.99 -16.53 10.63
N ALA A 388 -14.81 -15.30 10.12
CA ALA A 388 -13.65 -14.92 9.33
C ALA A 388 -12.35 -15.05 10.15
N ARG A 389 -11.29 -15.56 9.53
CA ARG A 389 -9.92 -15.45 10.05
C ARG A 389 -9.37 -14.10 9.62
N VAL A 390 -8.62 -13.46 10.49
CA VAL A 390 -7.94 -12.19 10.25
C VAL A 390 -6.50 -12.27 10.73
N LYS A 391 -5.60 -11.61 10.00
CA LYS A 391 -4.22 -11.37 10.43
C LYS A 391 -4.11 -9.99 11.08
N GLN A 392 -3.10 -9.79 11.92
CA GLN A 392 -2.79 -8.47 12.47
C GLN A 392 -2.58 -7.46 11.32
N GLY A 393 -3.23 -6.29 11.41
CA GLY A 393 -3.16 -5.27 10.36
C GLY A 393 -4.25 -5.39 9.29
N ASP A 394 -5.03 -6.47 9.24
CA ASP A 394 -6.15 -6.57 8.29
C ASP A 394 -7.21 -5.50 8.58
N ILE A 395 -7.73 -4.86 7.54
CA ILE A 395 -8.83 -3.89 7.67
C ILE A 395 -10.13 -4.62 8.00
N ILE A 396 -10.61 -4.49 9.22
CA ILE A 396 -11.84 -5.13 9.73
C ILE A 396 -13.07 -4.23 9.68
N GLY A 397 -12.86 -2.93 9.51
CA GLY A 397 -13.91 -1.94 9.44
C GLY A 397 -13.38 -0.52 9.24
N THR A 398 -14.25 0.46 9.44
CA THR A 398 -13.89 1.87 9.41
C THR A 398 -14.49 2.60 10.60
N VAL A 399 -13.80 3.62 11.10
CA VAL A 399 -14.26 4.49 12.19
C VAL A 399 -15.59 5.13 11.85
N GLY A 400 -16.48 5.19 12.85
CA GLY A 400 -17.78 5.83 12.71
C GLY A 400 -18.24 6.51 14.01
N SER A 401 -19.53 6.75 14.07
CA SER A 401 -20.24 7.31 15.22
C SER A 401 -21.58 6.60 15.41
N THR A 402 -21.62 5.29 15.17
CA THR A 402 -22.87 4.51 15.27
C THR A 402 -23.14 4.06 16.71
N GLY A 403 -24.41 3.86 17.05
CA GLY A 403 -24.82 3.48 18.41
C GLY A 403 -24.75 4.64 19.42
N SER A 404 -24.29 4.38 20.64
CA SER A 404 -24.24 5.38 21.73
C SER A 404 -22.93 6.19 21.70
N ALA A 405 -22.53 6.67 20.54
CA ALA A 405 -21.34 7.51 20.36
C ALA A 405 -21.72 9.01 20.31
N THR A 406 -20.90 9.88 20.88
CA THR A 406 -21.08 11.35 20.87
C THR A 406 -20.41 12.05 19.70
N GLY A 407 -19.58 11.33 18.94
CA GLY A 407 -18.86 11.81 17.77
C GLY A 407 -17.99 10.73 17.16
N PRO A 408 -17.35 10.96 16.02
CA PRO A 408 -16.54 9.95 15.34
C PRO A 408 -15.33 9.52 16.19
N HIS A 409 -15.29 8.24 16.55
CA HIS A 409 -14.19 7.60 17.27
C HIS A 409 -14.29 6.07 17.17
N LEU A 410 -13.19 5.39 17.42
CA LEU A 410 -13.17 3.96 17.70
C LEU A 410 -13.13 3.76 19.21
N HIS A 411 -14.11 3.04 19.77
CA HIS A 411 -14.01 2.48 21.12
C HIS A 411 -13.36 1.09 21.03
N TYR A 412 -12.16 0.96 21.61
CA TYR A 412 -11.35 -0.26 21.56
C TYR A 412 -11.17 -0.87 22.93
N GLU A 413 -11.60 -2.12 23.10
CA GLU A 413 -11.45 -2.87 24.35
C GLU A 413 -10.48 -4.03 24.16
N PHE A 414 -9.72 -4.34 25.20
CA PHE A 414 -8.80 -5.48 25.27
C PHE A 414 -9.13 -6.34 26.50
N LEU A 415 -9.36 -7.62 26.27
CA LEU A 415 -9.71 -8.59 27.32
C LEU A 415 -8.63 -9.66 27.43
N VAL A 416 -8.32 -10.02 28.69
CA VAL A 416 -7.43 -11.15 29.01
C VAL A 416 -8.24 -12.07 29.90
N ASN A 417 -8.47 -13.33 29.49
CA ASN A 417 -9.32 -14.31 30.17
C ASN A 417 -10.70 -13.72 30.52
N GLY A 418 -11.31 -12.99 29.57
CA GLY A 418 -12.61 -12.36 29.75
C GLY A 418 -12.63 -11.08 30.59
N VAL A 419 -11.52 -10.68 31.19
CA VAL A 419 -11.41 -9.46 32.03
C VAL A 419 -10.89 -8.30 31.20
N HIS A 420 -11.60 -7.18 31.19
CA HIS A 420 -11.16 -5.95 30.53
C HIS A 420 -9.86 -5.41 31.13
N ARG A 421 -8.90 -5.14 30.31
CA ARG A 421 -7.61 -4.55 30.66
C ARG A 421 -7.43 -3.22 29.93
N ASN A 422 -6.58 -2.34 30.49
CA ASN A 422 -6.26 -1.08 29.83
C ASN A 422 -5.47 -1.38 28.54
N PRO A 423 -6.02 -1.10 27.33
CA PRO A 423 -5.36 -1.41 26.08
C PRO A 423 -3.97 -0.79 25.97
N ARG A 424 -3.76 0.40 26.52
CA ARG A 424 -2.49 1.12 26.45
C ARG A 424 -1.41 0.59 27.40
N ARG A 425 -1.80 -0.13 28.45
CA ARG A 425 -0.86 -0.68 29.45
C ARG A 425 -0.58 -2.15 29.24
N VAL A 426 -1.54 -2.91 28.73
CA VAL A 426 -1.44 -4.37 28.57
C VAL A 426 -0.29 -4.76 27.63
N HIS A 427 0.08 -3.89 26.67
CA HIS A 427 1.17 -4.16 25.72
C HIS A 427 2.52 -4.46 26.37
N LYS A 428 2.79 -3.97 27.58
CA LYS A 428 4.06 -4.23 28.29
C LYS A 428 4.18 -5.69 28.75
N SER A 429 3.02 -6.39 28.90
CA SER A 429 2.94 -7.76 29.39
C SER A 429 2.48 -8.76 28.33
N LEU A 430 2.27 -8.32 27.08
CA LEU A 430 1.85 -9.21 26.03
C LEU A 430 3.05 -10.00 25.47
N PRO A 431 2.83 -11.26 25.04
CA PRO A 431 3.87 -12.03 24.39
C PRO A 431 4.30 -11.35 23.09
N LYS A 432 5.54 -11.60 22.68
CA LYS A 432 5.97 -11.36 21.30
C LYS A 432 5.09 -12.20 20.35
N ALA A 433 5.00 -11.79 19.09
CA ALA A 433 4.40 -12.64 18.09
C ALA A 433 5.17 -13.97 17.98
N LYS A 434 4.56 -14.96 17.38
CA LYS A 434 5.13 -16.30 17.30
C LYS A 434 6.51 -16.26 16.63
N SER A 435 7.54 -16.74 17.32
CA SER A 435 8.87 -16.98 16.77
C SER A 435 8.85 -18.08 15.71
N LEU A 436 9.88 -18.13 14.88
CA LEU A 436 10.07 -19.24 13.93
C LEU A 436 10.11 -20.58 14.68
N PRO A 437 9.52 -21.63 14.13
CA PRO A 437 9.73 -22.99 14.62
C PRO A 437 11.21 -23.34 14.54
N GLU A 438 11.70 -24.17 15.48
CA GLU A 438 13.10 -24.61 15.51
C GLU A 438 13.55 -25.25 14.19
N ALA A 439 12.66 -25.97 13.51
CA ALA A 439 12.93 -26.58 12.22
C ALA A 439 13.18 -25.54 11.08
N GLU A 440 12.70 -24.32 11.20
CA GLU A 440 12.91 -23.24 10.23
C GLU A 440 14.23 -22.48 10.46
N LEU A 441 14.78 -22.49 11.67
CA LEU A 441 15.96 -21.70 12.04
C LEU A 441 17.16 -21.93 11.11
N PRO A 442 17.55 -23.18 10.74
CA PRO A 442 18.69 -23.38 9.86
C PRO A 442 18.51 -22.83 8.44
N ARG A 443 17.27 -22.74 7.96
CA ARG A 443 16.96 -22.10 6.68
C ARG A 443 16.99 -20.57 6.82
N PHE A 444 16.37 -20.05 7.86
CA PHE A 444 16.39 -18.64 8.20
C PHE A 444 17.82 -18.10 8.30
N GLU A 445 18.69 -18.73 9.09
CA GLU A 445 20.09 -18.33 9.28
C GLU A 445 20.85 -18.21 7.95
N ARG A 446 20.65 -19.16 7.04
CA ARG A 446 21.29 -19.11 5.71
C ARG A 446 20.78 -17.94 4.86
N GLU A 447 19.46 -17.70 4.88
CA GLU A 447 18.85 -16.65 4.07
C GLU A 447 19.19 -15.24 4.58
N VAL A 448 19.33 -15.05 5.90
CA VAL A 448 19.62 -13.74 6.49
C VAL A 448 21.12 -13.42 6.61
N ALA A 449 22.02 -14.39 6.35
CA ALA A 449 23.47 -14.20 6.47
C ALA A 449 23.98 -13.05 5.60
N ARG A 450 23.57 -12.98 4.33
CA ARG A 450 23.98 -11.91 3.41
C ARG A 450 23.42 -10.56 3.82
N PRO A 451 22.11 -10.37 4.07
CA PRO A 451 21.57 -9.11 4.58
C PRO A 451 22.23 -8.66 5.89
N GLY A 452 22.56 -9.60 6.80
CA GLY A 452 23.27 -9.31 8.03
C GLY A 452 24.67 -8.74 7.80
N GLN A 453 25.43 -9.31 6.85
CA GLN A 453 26.73 -8.77 6.46
C GLN A 453 26.62 -7.37 5.84
N GLN A 454 25.59 -7.11 5.03
CA GLN A 454 25.33 -5.80 4.45
C GLN A 454 25.06 -4.75 5.54
N LEU A 455 24.21 -5.05 6.52
CA LEU A 455 23.96 -4.15 7.67
C LEU A 455 25.23 -3.88 8.48
N ALA A 456 26.04 -4.90 8.74
CA ALA A 456 27.30 -4.74 9.46
C ALA A 456 28.29 -3.83 8.70
N ALA A 457 28.38 -3.97 7.37
CA ALA A 457 29.21 -3.12 6.53
C ALA A 457 28.75 -1.64 6.57
N LEU A 458 27.44 -1.38 6.48
CA LEU A 458 26.86 -0.04 6.58
C LEU A 458 27.19 0.62 7.93
N LYS A 459 27.03 -0.11 9.03
CA LYS A 459 27.34 0.36 10.38
C LYS A 459 28.83 0.72 10.54
N ASN A 460 29.73 -0.11 10.01
CA ASN A 460 31.17 0.14 10.04
C ASN A 460 31.54 1.40 9.25
N THR A 461 30.95 1.61 8.08
CA THR A 461 31.18 2.81 7.27
C THR A 461 30.73 4.08 8.00
N GLN A 462 29.60 4.04 8.70
CA GLN A 462 29.13 5.17 9.52
C GLN A 462 30.07 5.49 10.69
N ASN A 463 30.60 4.46 11.36
CA ASN A 463 31.53 4.62 12.48
C ASN A 463 32.84 5.26 12.02
N LEU A 464 33.37 4.83 10.85
CA LEU A 464 34.59 5.41 10.29
C LEU A 464 34.38 6.88 9.89
N ALA A 465 33.28 7.22 9.25
CA ALA A 465 32.94 8.60 8.89
C ALA A 465 32.81 9.50 10.12
N SER A 466 32.23 8.97 11.22
CA SER A 466 32.08 9.71 12.48
C SER A 466 33.41 9.92 13.20
N ALA A 467 34.35 8.97 13.10
CA ALA A 467 35.70 9.09 13.71
C ALA A 467 36.56 10.07 12.92
N GLY A 468 36.49 10.08 11.59
CA GLY A 468 37.23 11.03 10.75
C GLY A 468 36.86 12.50 11.01
N SER A 469 35.55 12.77 11.23
CA SER A 469 35.07 14.14 11.52
C SER A 469 35.46 14.68 12.90
N GLN A 470 35.80 13.82 13.86
CA GLN A 470 36.29 14.23 15.18
C GLN A 470 37.81 14.50 15.22
N GLY A 471 38.56 13.92 14.29
CA GLY A 471 40.00 14.14 14.17
C GLY A 471 40.37 15.51 13.58
N GLU A 472 39.53 16.09 12.75
CA GLU A 472 39.78 17.40 12.11
C GLU A 472 39.46 18.61 13.04
N SER A 473 38.61 18.43 14.05
CA SER A 473 38.24 19.51 14.99
C SER A 473 39.20 19.70 16.17
N SER A 474 40.16 18.80 16.37
CA SER A 474 41.14 18.87 17.46
C SER A 474 42.51 19.39 17.05
N GLY A 475 42.67 19.89 15.82
CA GLY A 475 43.93 20.39 15.24
C GLY A 475 43.97 21.91 14.96
N GLN A 476 43.08 22.72 15.58
CA GLN A 476 43.15 24.19 15.50
C GLN A 476 43.40 24.82 16.84
#